data_27b93ed76e2a729ca7ff93e93148b12c
#
_entry.id   27b93ed76e2a729ca7ff93e93148b12c
#
_cell.length_a   1.000
_cell.length_b   1.000
_cell.length_c   1.000
_cell.angle_alpha   90.00
_cell.angle_beta   90.00
_cell.angle_gamma   90.00
#
_symmetry.space_group_name_H-M   'P 1'
#
loop_
_entity.id
_entity.type
_entity.pdbx_description
1 polymer ?
#
loop_
_entity_poly.entity_id
_entity_poly.type
_entity_poly.pdbx_seq_one_letter_code
_entity_poly.pdbx_strand_id
1 'polypeptide(L)'
;MRAVIIFLFAILLSLQGFSQKVFSCEKMEDDAVCVYISDSITQADLVVYKCAGEDEAVENEGFWFFSTDEKHADKKVFFVDDINEAKLVIHYSEDKEQAGWINQDKKRLMDIAFDEHLPAIPLWAIIPFIIMLLMIAVGPLFFHHWWEENKNKLIISLVLGIPTAIWLVYEHLTHALIHQLLFDYIPFIVLLGSLFVITGGIHLKGDIKAKPGINTTFLAIGAVLASFMGTTGAAMLLIRPVIKTNSERKYKVHTILFFIAIVANCGGLLTPLGDPPLFLLYLRGAPFEWFFHMLPEWAFVNAVLLALYFVVDSYYYKKEPIENIQLDSTQVEPIRLKGNLNFLWLIGIVASVAFLNDQYIHIIHENHNYAFIREGAMLLLAGASLLFTPKLLRKANKFTWVPITEVAFLFLGIFITMVPALLYLAANAESFGITTPQQFYYATGGLSAFLDNAPTAVSFHNLAIGMNEGAAAIVGEGFIAGIPEILLTAISLGAVFFGAMTYIGNGPNFMVKAIAEENKIPMPSFFAYIIKFSLIVLLPIYILTQLIFI
;
A
#
# COMPACT_ATOMS: atom_id res chain seq x y z
N MET A 1 0.19 21.77 9.14
CA MET A 1 -0.56 21.80 7.89
C MET A 1 -0.08 22.87 6.91
N ARG A 2 -0.10 24.20 7.26
CA ARG A 2 0.41 25.24 6.33
C ARG A 2 1.88 25.04 5.91
N ALA A 3 2.77 24.69 6.82
CA ALA A 3 4.19 24.44 6.51
C ALA A 3 4.41 23.21 5.61
N VAL A 4 3.64 22.14 5.78
CA VAL A 4 3.68 20.94 4.93
C VAL A 4 3.13 21.25 3.55
N ILE A 5 2.06 22.03 3.46
CA ILE A 5 1.48 22.48 2.18
C ILE A 5 2.46 23.41 1.45
N ILE A 6 3.14 24.31 2.16
CA ILE A 6 4.16 25.21 1.57
C ILE A 6 5.37 24.41 1.09
N PHE A 7 5.81 23.39 1.85
CA PHE A 7 6.91 22.51 1.48
C PHE A 7 6.57 21.65 0.27
N LEU A 8 5.36 21.05 0.25
CA LEU A 8 4.85 20.30 -0.92
C LEU A 8 4.64 21.21 -2.13
N PHE A 9 4.19 22.47 -1.92
CA PHE A 9 4.03 23.44 -3.00
C PHE A 9 5.37 23.96 -3.52
N ALA A 10 6.40 24.07 -2.66
CA ALA A 10 7.76 24.39 -3.08
C ALA A 10 8.39 23.26 -3.91
N ILE A 11 8.13 21.99 -3.55
CA ILE A 11 8.51 20.82 -4.34
C ILE A 11 7.76 20.80 -5.67
N LEU A 12 6.45 21.09 -5.70
CA LEU A 12 5.65 21.21 -6.91
C LEU A 12 6.11 22.33 -7.86
N LEU A 13 6.67 23.42 -7.33
CA LEU A 13 7.22 24.51 -8.12
C LEU A 13 8.62 24.22 -8.68
N SER A 14 9.32 23.20 -8.17
CA SER A 14 10.61 22.73 -8.69
C SER A 14 10.49 21.64 -9.76
N LEU A 15 9.28 21.31 -10.19
CA LEU A 15 9.00 20.38 -11.29
C LEU A 15 9.43 21.01 -12.63
N GLN A 16 10.72 20.96 -12.91
CA GLN A 16 11.20 20.91 -14.28
C GLN A 16 10.90 19.49 -14.77
N GLY A 17 10.27 19.37 -15.93
CA GLY A 17 9.86 18.08 -16.50
C GLY A 17 11.06 17.12 -16.51
N PHE A 18 10.81 15.87 -16.18
CA PHE A 18 11.81 14.81 -16.26
C PHE A 18 12.26 14.68 -17.71
N SER A 19 13.55 14.90 -17.99
CA SER A 19 14.11 14.80 -19.32
C SER A 19 14.84 13.48 -19.49
N GLN A 20 14.69 12.82 -20.63
CA GLN A 20 15.48 11.64 -20.97
C GLN A 20 16.77 12.06 -21.70
N LYS A 21 17.81 12.37 -20.93
CA LYS A 21 19.13 12.71 -21.43
C LYS A 21 19.93 11.45 -21.67
N VAL A 22 20.30 11.21 -22.89
CA VAL A 22 21.02 10.01 -23.29
C VAL A 22 22.46 10.38 -23.66
N PHE A 23 23.43 9.63 -23.15
CA PHE A 23 24.83 9.75 -23.53
C PHE A 23 25.22 8.59 -24.41
N SER A 24 25.82 8.88 -25.57
CA SER A 24 26.31 7.85 -26.46
C SER A 24 27.77 7.53 -26.16
N CYS A 25 28.04 6.32 -25.67
CA CYS A 25 29.40 5.85 -25.40
C CYS A 25 30.17 5.53 -26.67
N GLU A 26 31.47 5.88 -26.72
CA GLU A 26 32.38 5.49 -27.82
C GLU A 26 32.84 4.04 -27.70
N LYS A 27 32.80 3.46 -26.51
CA LYS A 27 33.13 2.06 -26.21
C LYS A 27 32.03 1.44 -25.36
N MET A 28 31.91 0.12 -25.48
CA MET A 28 30.96 -0.61 -24.61
C MET A 28 31.39 -0.46 -23.14
N GLU A 29 30.48 0.06 -22.33
CA GLU A 29 30.59 0.17 -20.89
C GLU A 29 29.60 -0.77 -20.24
N ASP A 30 29.89 -1.25 -19.04
CA ASP A 30 29.03 -2.22 -18.34
C ASP A 30 27.63 -1.67 -18.03
N ASP A 31 27.50 -0.34 -17.90
CA ASP A 31 26.26 0.40 -17.62
C ASP A 31 25.54 0.94 -18.87
N ALA A 32 26.07 0.69 -20.07
CA ALA A 32 25.48 1.15 -21.32
C ALA A 32 24.47 0.13 -21.88
N VAL A 33 23.31 0.62 -22.30
CA VAL A 33 22.33 -0.21 -23.04
C VAL A 33 22.80 -0.37 -24.48
N CYS A 34 23.00 -1.62 -24.93
CA CYS A 34 23.32 -1.93 -26.32
C CYS A 34 22.10 -1.66 -27.20
N VAL A 35 22.22 -0.72 -28.13
CA VAL A 35 21.14 -0.23 -28.99
C VAL A 35 21.45 -0.47 -30.46
N TYR A 36 20.51 -1.12 -31.17
CA TYR A 36 20.57 -1.24 -32.64
C TYR A 36 19.58 -0.28 -33.28
N ILE A 37 20.02 0.41 -34.35
CA ILE A 37 19.16 1.33 -35.10
C ILE A 37 18.56 0.57 -36.28
N SER A 38 17.24 0.37 -36.28
CA SER A 38 16.53 -0.27 -37.39
C SER A 38 15.96 0.75 -38.37
N ASP A 39 16.09 0.46 -39.67
CA ASP A 39 15.47 1.26 -40.73
C ASP A 39 13.93 1.04 -40.78
N SER A 40 13.43 -0.02 -40.13
CA SER A 40 12.00 -0.37 -40.13
C SER A 40 11.37 -0.19 -38.76
N ILE A 41 10.30 0.60 -38.69
CA ILE A 41 9.52 0.82 -37.48
C ILE A 41 8.90 -0.49 -36.94
N THR A 42 8.60 -1.46 -37.82
CA THR A 42 7.99 -2.73 -37.43
C THR A 42 8.93 -3.68 -36.69
N GLN A 43 10.22 -3.41 -36.72
CA GLN A 43 11.25 -4.17 -36.01
C GLN A 43 11.75 -3.46 -34.77
N ALA A 44 11.31 -2.23 -34.55
CA ALA A 44 11.75 -1.44 -33.41
C ALA A 44 10.99 -1.81 -32.13
N ASP A 45 11.70 -1.81 -31.02
CA ASP A 45 11.12 -1.86 -29.68
C ASP A 45 10.65 -0.46 -29.23
N LEU A 46 11.37 0.59 -29.70
CA LEU A 46 11.12 1.99 -29.34
C LEU A 46 11.32 2.89 -30.57
N VAL A 47 10.36 3.78 -30.82
CA VAL A 47 10.50 4.87 -31.78
C VAL A 47 11.05 6.08 -31.05
N VAL A 48 12.19 6.60 -31.52
CA VAL A 48 12.91 7.69 -30.86
C VAL A 48 12.80 8.97 -31.69
N TYR A 49 12.34 10.05 -31.06
CA TYR A 49 12.46 11.41 -31.55
C TYR A 49 13.66 12.09 -30.90
N LYS A 50 14.56 12.68 -31.72
CA LYS A 50 15.71 13.43 -31.23
C LYS A 50 15.30 14.85 -30.87
N CYS A 51 15.32 15.17 -29.57
CA CYS A 51 15.00 16.50 -29.09
C CYS A 51 16.10 17.50 -29.35
N ALA A 52 15.76 18.74 -29.69
CA ALA A 52 16.68 19.84 -29.88
C ALA A 52 17.16 20.47 -28.56
N GLY A 53 16.35 20.39 -27.52
CA GLY A 53 16.63 20.91 -26.17
C GLY A 53 16.29 19.91 -25.07
N GLU A 54 16.90 20.09 -23.89
CA GLU A 54 16.63 19.25 -22.70
C GLU A 54 15.18 19.31 -22.24
N ASP A 55 14.52 20.45 -22.41
CA ASP A 55 13.14 20.73 -22.06
C ASP A 55 12.10 20.00 -22.93
N GLU A 56 12.53 19.49 -24.09
CA GLU A 56 11.70 18.68 -24.97
C GLU A 56 11.81 17.18 -24.69
N ALA A 57 12.87 16.75 -23.99
CA ALA A 57 13.11 15.35 -23.65
C ALA A 57 12.30 14.98 -22.41
N VAL A 58 11.05 14.62 -22.60
CA VAL A 58 10.10 14.31 -21.51
C VAL A 58 10.00 12.80 -21.37
N GLU A 59 10.16 12.32 -20.15
CA GLU A 59 9.91 10.93 -19.73
C GLU A 59 10.59 9.83 -20.56
N ASN A 60 10.33 8.56 -20.20
CA ASN A 60 10.78 7.39 -20.94
C ASN A 60 9.77 7.03 -22.05
N GLU A 61 9.48 8.00 -22.95
CA GLU A 61 8.52 7.84 -24.07
C GLU A 61 9.18 8.04 -25.45
N GLY A 62 10.51 7.84 -25.51
CA GLY A 62 11.24 7.92 -26.79
C GLY A 62 11.68 9.35 -27.18
N PHE A 63 11.52 10.34 -26.32
CA PHE A 63 12.02 11.70 -26.52
C PHE A 63 13.43 11.83 -25.98
N TRP A 64 14.44 11.64 -26.83
CA TRP A 64 15.85 11.61 -26.41
C TRP A 64 16.56 12.92 -26.68
N PHE A 65 17.16 13.51 -25.65
CA PHE A 65 18.16 14.56 -25.78
C PHE A 65 19.56 13.96 -25.60
N PHE A 66 20.41 14.07 -26.60
CA PHE A 66 21.80 13.57 -26.53
C PHE A 66 22.69 14.56 -25.78
N SER A 67 23.03 14.21 -24.54
CA SER A 67 23.97 14.98 -23.73
C SER A 67 25.40 14.79 -24.21
N THR A 68 26.17 15.88 -24.17
CA THR A 68 27.64 15.85 -24.40
C THR A 68 28.42 15.59 -23.11
N ASP A 69 27.76 15.64 -21.97
CA ASP A 69 28.35 15.40 -20.65
C ASP A 69 27.78 14.10 -20.07
N GLU A 70 28.65 13.11 -19.91
CA GLU A 70 28.33 11.81 -19.34
C GLU A 70 27.71 11.91 -17.93
N LYS A 71 28.21 12.84 -17.09
CA LYS A 71 27.76 13.03 -15.72
C LYS A 71 26.35 13.61 -15.58
N HIS A 72 25.83 14.21 -16.65
CA HIS A 72 24.51 14.83 -16.69
C HIS A 72 23.51 14.03 -17.55
N ALA A 73 23.92 12.85 -18.03
CA ALA A 73 23.03 11.94 -18.74
C ALA A 73 22.25 11.06 -17.77
N ASP A 74 21.01 10.80 -18.13
CA ASP A 74 20.11 9.92 -17.37
C ASP A 74 20.34 8.45 -17.73
N LYS A 75 20.77 8.18 -18.98
CA LYS A 75 21.08 6.83 -19.49
C LYS A 75 22.27 6.87 -20.46
N LYS A 76 23.07 5.82 -20.42
CA LYS A 76 24.14 5.56 -21.40
C LYS A 76 23.64 4.56 -22.41
N VAL A 77 23.98 4.80 -23.68
CA VAL A 77 23.70 3.88 -24.78
C VAL A 77 24.98 3.61 -25.57
N PHE A 78 25.14 2.39 -26.01
CA PHE A 78 26.18 1.98 -26.93
C PHE A 78 25.54 1.42 -28.19
N PHE A 79 25.83 2.02 -29.35
CA PHE A 79 25.28 1.60 -30.62
C PHE A 79 26.03 0.40 -31.18
N VAL A 80 25.30 -0.67 -31.49
CA VAL A 80 25.84 -1.91 -32.09
C VAL A 80 25.43 -2.05 -33.55
N ASP A 81 26.28 -2.71 -34.34
CA ASP A 81 26.03 -2.93 -35.77
C ASP A 81 25.25 -4.22 -36.04
N ASP A 82 25.21 -5.15 -35.10
CA ASP A 82 24.44 -6.41 -35.18
C ASP A 82 23.24 -6.38 -34.26
N ILE A 83 22.04 -6.63 -34.82
CA ILE A 83 20.79 -6.71 -34.05
C ILE A 83 20.80 -7.79 -32.96
N ASN A 84 21.61 -8.86 -33.15
CA ASN A 84 21.70 -9.93 -32.15
C ASN A 84 22.52 -9.52 -30.92
N GLU A 85 23.28 -8.46 -30.97
CA GLU A 85 24.03 -7.90 -29.83
C GLU A 85 23.21 -6.83 -29.10
N ALA A 86 22.09 -6.40 -29.68
CA ALA A 86 21.27 -5.33 -29.11
C ALA A 86 20.33 -5.84 -28.02
N LYS A 87 20.34 -5.17 -26.89
CA LYS A 87 19.28 -5.28 -25.86
C LYS A 87 18.02 -4.51 -26.29
N LEU A 88 18.18 -3.41 -27.01
CA LEU A 88 17.11 -2.52 -27.45
C LEU A 88 17.24 -2.20 -28.95
N VAL A 89 16.18 -2.36 -29.70
CA VAL A 89 16.09 -1.97 -31.11
C VAL A 89 15.31 -0.67 -31.22
N ILE A 90 15.89 0.38 -31.78
CA ILE A 90 15.23 1.67 -31.94
C ILE A 90 15.04 2.02 -33.42
N HIS A 91 14.03 2.86 -33.68
CA HIS A 91 13.81 3.52 -34.96
C HIS A 91 13.75 5.02 -34.74
N TYR A 92 14.51 5.81 -35.51
CA TYR A 92 14.41 7.27 -35.42
C TYR A 92 13.27 7.79 -36.28
N SER A 93 12.42 8.63 -35.70
CA SER A 93 11.36 9.36 -36.40
C SER A 93 11.62 10.88 -36.33
N GLU A 94 11.32 11.58 -37.42
CA GLU A 94 11.27 13.06 -37.45
C GLU A 94 9.94 13.60 -36.96
N ASP A 95 8.93 12.72 -36.82
CA ASP A 95 7.59 13.05 -36.34
C ASP A 95 7.46 12.75 -34.86
N LYS A 96 7.20 13.80 -34.05
CA LYS A 96 6.99 13.68 -32.60
C LYS A 96 5.83 12.76 -32.21
N GLU A 97 4.79 12.71 -33.05
CA GLU A 97 3.59 11.91 -32.75
C GLU A 97 3.83 10.39 -32.89
N GLN A 98 4.93 10.00 -33.51
CA GLN A 98 5.31 8.60 -33.68
C GLN A 98 6.25 8.08 -32.58
N ALA A 99 6.82 8.98 -31.77
CA ALA A 99 7.72 8.58 -30.68
C ALA A 99 6.94 7.75 -29.64
N GLY A 100 7.54 6.68 -29.15
CA GLY A 100 6.94 5.85 -28.11
C GLY A 100 7.36 4.39 -28.19
N TRP A 101 7.02 3.67 -27.15
CA TRP A 101 7.32 2.25 -27.01
C TRP A 101 6.38 1.38 -27.84
N ILE A 102 6.96 0.54 -28.71
CA ILE A 102 6.25 -0.54 -29.41
C ILE A 102 6.26 -1.79 -28.55
N ASN A 103 7.41 -2.10 -27.92
CA ASN A 103 7.56 -3.23 -27.02
C ASN A 103 7.65 -2.74 -25.56
N GLN A 104 6.53 -2.77 -24.87
CA GLN A 104 6.41 -2.30 -23.49
C GLN A 104 7.26 -3.11 -22.49
N ASP A 105 7.54 -4.39 -22.77
CA ASP A 105 8.37 -5.24 -21.89
C ASP A 105 9.80 -4.73 -21.77
N LYS A 106 10.30 -4.05 -22.81
CA LYS A 106 11.65 -3.48 -22.85
C LYS A 106 11.74 -2.04 -22.33
N LYS A 107 10.63 -1.41 -21.99
CA LYS A 107 10.58 -0.02 -21.47
C LYS A 107 11.52 0.19 -20.27
N ARG A 108 11.67 -0.85 -19.46
CA ARG A 108 12.55 -0.84 -18.28
C ARG A 108 14.01 -0.62 -18.58
N LEU A 109 14.51 -1.04 -19.76
CA LEU A 109 15.91 -0.85 -20.14
C LEU A 109 16.32 0.63 -20.18
N MET A 110 15.34 1.49 -20.46
CA MET A 110 15.54 2.94 -20.51
C MET A 110 14.92 3.68 -19.31
N ASP A 111 14.42 2.95 -18.32
CA ASP A 111 13.84 3.56 -17.11
C ASP A 111 14.96 4.04 -16.18
N ILE A 112 14.93 5.32 -15.82
CA ILE A 112 15.95 5.96 -14.96
C ILE A 112 15.91 5.36 -13.54
N ALA A 113 14.75 4.86 -13.13
CA ALA A 113 14.58 4.24 -11.82
C ALA A 113 15.24 2.86 -11.67
N PHE A 114 15.68 2.24 -12.78
CA PHE A 114 16.22 0.88 -12.81
C PHE A 114 17.59 0.83 -13.51
N ASP A 115 18.50 1.73 -13.16
CA ASP A 115 19.88 1.62 -13.63
C ASP A 115 20.54 0.40 -12.98
N GLU A 116 21.12 -0.52 -13.79
CA GLU A 116 21.89 -1.68 -13.30
C GLU A 116 23.10 -1.24 -12.44
N HIS A 117 23.47 0.04 -12.49
CA HIS A 117 24.52 0.65 -11.67
C HIS A 117 23.95 1.74 -10.76
N LEU A 118 22.95 1.39 -9.95
CA LEU A 118 22.60 2.21 -8.79
C LEU A 118 23.88 2.46 -7.98
N PRO A 119 24.16 3.70 -7.55
CA PRO A 119 25.28 3.96 -6.66
C PRO A 119 25.20 3.01 -5.49
N ALA A 120 26.32 2.37 -5.13
CA ALA A 120 26.35 1.39 -4.05
C ALA A 120 25.79 2.02 -2.77
N ILE A 121 24.53 1.75 -2.48
CA ILE A 121 23.85 2.30 -1.30
C ILE A 121 24.52 1.72 -0.05
N PRO A 122 25.15 2.53 0.79
CA PRO A 122 25.80 2.02 1.98
C PRO A 122 24.75 1.54 3.00
N LEU A 123 25.04 0.44 3.70
CA LEU A 123 24.12 -0.16 4.67
C LEU A 123 23.63 0.83 5.74
N TRP A 124 24.46 1.81 6.14
CA TRP A 124 24.06 2.81 7.13
C TRP A 124 22.91 3.73 6.64
N ALA A 125 22.73 3.89 5.32
CA ALA A 125 21.67 4.72 4.76
C ALA A 125 20.26 4.13 5.01
N ILE A 126 20.16 2.83 5.37
CA ILE A 126 18.91 2.16 5.74
C ILE A 126 18.53 2.44 7.21
N ILE A 127 19.49 2.85 8.06
CA ILE A 127 19.26 3.03 9.49
C ILE A 127 18.09 3.99 9.80
N PRO A 128 17.93 5.14 9.13
CA PRO A 128 16.78 6.03 9.36
C PRO A 128 15.43 5.34 9.17
N PHE A 129 15.32 4.47 8.14
CA PHE A 129 14.10 3.70 7.88
C PHE A 129 13.83 2.68 8.99
N ILE A 130 14.86 1.93 9.40
CA ILE A 130 14.74 0.97 10.52
C ILE A 130 14.32 1.69 11.80
N ILE A 131 14.93 2.85 12.12
CA ILE A 131 14.56 3.64 13.30
C ILE A 131 13.12 4.14 13.18
N MET A 132 12.69 4.59 11.98
CA MET A 132 11.32 5.06 11.75
C MET A 132 10.30 3.94 12.04
N LEU A 133 10.53 2.73 11.51
CA LEU A 133 9.68 1.57 11.76
C LEU A 133 9.67 1.14 13.23
N LEU A 134 10.84 1.12 13.87
CA LEU A 134 10.94 0.82 15.29
C LEU A 134 10.22 1.86 16.16
N MET A 135 10.29 3.13 15.82
CA MET A 135 9.57 4.17 16.56
C MET A 135 8.05 4.01 16.45
N ILE A 136 7.54 3.61 15.29
CA ILE A 136 6.11 3.32 15.10
C ILE A 136 5.68 2.11 15.94
N ALA A 137 6.50 1.04 15.96
CA ALA A 137 6.20 -0.18 16.70
C ALA A 137 6.34 -0.01 18.22
N VAL A 138 7.40 0.68 18.68
CA VAL A 138 7.80 0.77 20.09
C VAL A 138 7.24 2.02 20.76
N GLY A 139 7.08 3.13 20.02
CA GLY A 139 6.63 4.42 20.54
C GLY A 139 5.33 4.34 21.36
N PRO A 140 4.24 3.73 20.84
CA PRO A 140 2.99 3.58 21.59
C PRO A 140 3.13 2.72 22.85
N LEU A 141 4.10 1.80 22.91
CA LEU A 141 4.29 0.85 24.01
C LEU A 141 5.07 1.46 25.17
N PHE A 142 6.13 2.23 24.87
CA PHE A 142 7.08 2.71 25.88
C PHE A 142 7.00 4.22 26.15
N PHE A 143 6.51 5.00 25.18
CA PHE A 143 6.44 6.46 25.25
C PHE A 143 5.02 6.98 25.06
N HIS A 144 4.02 6.27 25.60
CA HIS A 144 2.59 6.47 25.34
C HIS A 144 2.15 7.94 25.32
N HIS A 145 2.35 8.70 26.42
CA HIS A 145 1.94 10.10 26.50
C HIS A 145 2.62 11.01 25.47
N TRP A 146 3.89 10.75 25.17
CA TRP A 146 4.61 11.53 24.17
C TRP A 146 4.17 11.18 22.76
N TRP A 147 3.86 9.88 22.52
CA TRP A 147 3.41 9.39 21.24
C TRP A 147 1.96 9.80 20.90
N GLU A 148 1.11 10.13 21.84
CA GLU A 148 -0.27 10.57 21.60
C GLU A 148 -0.35 11.90 20.83
N GLU A 149 0.66 12.76 20.93
CA GLU A 149 0.66 14.03 20.23
C GLU A 149 1.20 13.91 18.80
N ASN A 150 0.38 14.25 17.80
CA ASN A 150 0.77 14.19 16.38
C ASN A 150 1.98 15.06 16.04
N LYS A 151 2.22 16.17 16.76
CA LYS A 151 3.42 17.00 16.56
C LYS A 151 4.71 16.20 16.78
N ASN A 152 4.73 15.28 17.74
CA ASN A 152 5.92 14.49 18.07
C ASN A 152 6.21 13.46 16.97
N LYS A 153 5.16 12.89 16.35
CA LYS A 153 5.26 12.01 15.19
C LYS A 153 5.84 12.76 13.99
N LEU A 154 5.38 14.01 13.76
CA LEU A 154 5.96 14.86 12.72
C LEU A 154 7.43 15.19 13.00
N ILE A 155 7.80 15.48 14.26
CA ILE A 155 9.18 15.76 14.63
C ILE A 155 10.08 14.57 14.30
N ILE A 156 9.69 13.33 14.66
CA ILE A 156 10.46 12.13 14.31
C ILE A 156 10.60 12.00 12.79
N SER A 157 9.50 12.14 12.07
CA SER A 157 9.49 12.04 10.60
C SER A 157 10.42 13.06 9.95
N LEU A 158 10.46 14.29 10.46
CA LEU A 158 11.37 15.32 9.96
C LEU A 158 12.82 15.11 10.38
N VAL A 159 13.07 14.69 11.63
CA VAL A 159 14.43 14.43 12.15
C VAL A 159 15.11 13.29 11.39
N LEU A 160 14.36 12.27 11.00
CA LEU A 160 14.88 11.15 10.20
C LEU A 160 14.82 11.44 8.70
N GLY A 161 13.72 12.03 8.24
CA GLY A 161 13.47 12.25 6.80
C GLY A 161 14.34 13.35 6.20
N ILE A 162 14.52 14.52 6.87
CA ILE A 162 15.30 15.63 6.31
C ILE A 162 16.77 15.24 6.05
N PRO A 163 17.50 14.65 7.01
CA PRO A 163 18.87 14.21 6.74
C PRO A 163 18.94 13.17 5.61
N THR A 164 17.99 12.23 5.55
CA THR A 164 17.91 11.25 4.47
C THR A 164 17.66 11.94 3.12
N ALA A 165 16.73 12.89 3.04
CA ALA A 165 16.45 13.65 1.83
C ALA A 165 17.66 14.45 1.36
N ILE A 166 18.40 15.12 2.28
CA ILE A 166 19.62 15.87 1.97
C ILE A 166 20.68 14.91 1.41
N TRP A 167 20.86 13.74 2.02
CA TRP A 167 21.80 12.75 1.55
C TRP A 167 21.41 12.22 0.17
N LEU A 168 20.12 11.90 -0.10
CA LEU A 168 19.65 11.49 -1.42
C LEU A 168 19.92 12.55 -2.51
N VAL A 169 19.72 13.82 -2.19
CA VAL A 169 20.03 14.93 -3.11
C VAL A 169 21.54 15.00 -3.37
N TYR A 170 22.37 14.81 -2.34
CA TYR A 170 23.83 14.81 -2.46
C TYR A 170 24.33 13.66 -3.34
N GLU A 171 23.74 12.47 -3.24
CA GLU A 171 24.07 11.28 -4.04
C GLU A 171 23.38 11.29 -5.44
N HIS A 172 22.81 12.41 -5.86
CA HIS A 172 22.10 12.56 -7.14
C HIS A 172 20.84 11.66 -7.30
N LEU A 173 20.29 11.14 -6.20
CA LEU A 173 19.07 10.31 -6.14
C LEU A 173 17.80 11.15 -5.95
N THR A 174 17.81 12.43 -6.35
CA THR A 174 16.69 13.36 -6.22
C THR A 174 15.45 12.85 -6.94
N HIS A 175 15.63 12.22 -8.11
CA HIS A 175 14.54 11.63 -8.88
C HIS A 175 13.79 10.57 -8.08
N ALA A 176 14.50 9.59 -7.52
CA ALA A 176 13.89 8.53 -6.70
C ALA A 176 13.11 9.10 -5.51
N LEU A 177 13.66 10.14 -4.85
CA LEU A 177 12.97 10.83 -3.74
C LEU A 177 11.69 11.53 -4.20
N ILE A 178 11.74 12.27 -5.31
CA ILE A 178 10.58 13.00 -5.85
C ILE A 178 9.52 12.01 -6.32
N HIS A 179 9.91 10.98 -7.05
CA HIS A 179 8.99 9.92 -7.48
C HIS A 179 8.27 9.29 -6.30
N GLN A 180 9.01 8.89 -5.27
CA GLN A 180 8.45 8.29 -4.06
C GLN A 180 7.44 9.22 -3.34
N LEU A 181 7.70 10.52 -3.33
CA LEU A 181 6.81 11.50 -2.69
C LEU A 181 5.59 11.83 -3.55
N LEU A 182 5.75 12.01 -4.85
CA LEU A 182 4.66 12.42 -5.73
C LEU A 182 3.75 11.26 -6.14
N PHE A 183 4.33 10.12 -6.51
CA PHE A 183 3.58 9.01 -7.10
C PHE A 183 3.21 7.90 -6.12
N ASP A 184 3.89 7.82 -4.96
CA ASP A 184 3.51 6.88 -3.91
C ASP A 184 2.83 7.59 -2.72
N TYR A 185 3.51 8.57 -2.08
CA TYR A 185 3.00 9.19 -0.84
C TYR A 185 1.72 10.03 -1.07
N ILE A 186 1.68 10.91 -2.09
CA ILE A 186 0.50 11.76 -2.32
C ILE A 186 -0.72 10.92 -2.66
N PRO A 187 -0.70 9.99 -3.64
CA PRO A 187 -1.83 9.12 -3.93
C PRO A 187 -2.29 8.32 -2.71
N PHE A 188 -1.34 7.79 -1.94
CA PHE A 188 -1.62 7.02 -0.73
C PHE A 188 -2.38 7.84 0.32
N ILE A 189 -1.93 9.05 0.63
CA ILE A 189 -2.60 9.92 1.62
C ILE A 189 -3.93 10.45 1.10
N VAL A 190 -4.05 10.73 -0.20
CA VAL A 190 -5.32 11.15 -0.81
C VAL A 190 -6.35 10.03 -0.73
N LEU A 191 -5.97 8.78 -1.04
CA LEU A 191 -6.88 7.64 -0.91
C LEU A 191 -7.32 7.45 0.54
N LEU A 192 -6.38 7.30 1.47
CA LEU A 192 -6.70 7.05 2.87
C LEU A 192 -7.53 8.18 3.47
N GLY A 193 -7.19 9.44 3.15
CA GLY A 193 -7.92 10.62 3.59
C GLY A 193 -9.34 10.65 3.04
N SER A 194 -9.52 10.33 1.77
CA SER A 194 -10.83 10.31 1.12
C SER A 194 -11.73 9.21 1.68
N LEU A 195 -11.20 7.99 1.82
CA LEU A 195 -11.92 6.89 2.46
C LEU A 195 -12.27 7.22 3.92
N PHE A 196 -11.35 7.79 4.70
CA PHE A 196 -11.57 8.19 6.08
C PHE A 196 -12.67 9.24 6.22
N VAL A 197 -12.69 10.25 5.34
CA VAL A 197 -13.72 11.30 5.33
C VAL A 197 -15.09 10.73 4.98
N ILE A 198 -15.18 9.89 3.95
CA ILE A 198 -16.43 9.33 3.46
C ILE A 198 -17.00 8.34 4.49
N THR A 199 -16.18 7.42 4.99
CA THR A 199 -16.60 6.42 5.99
C THR A 199 -17.00 7.06 7.31
N GLY A 200 -16.32 8.14 7.71
CA GLY A 200 -16.69 8.96 8.87
C GLY A 200 -18.06 9.65 8.74
N GLY A 201 -18.64 9.70 7.54
CA GLY A 201 -19.99 10.18 7.26
C GLY A 201 -21.08 9.10 7.34
N ILE A 202 -20.72 7.82 7.48
CA ILE A 202 -21.65 6.70 7.60
C ILE A 202 -21.80 6.35 9.08
N HIS A 203 -23.03 6.28 9.58
CA HIS A 203 -23.32 5.97 10.98
C HIS A 203 -24.30 4.80 11.09
N LEU A 204 -23.85 3.71 11.70
CA LEU A 204 -24.65 2.55 12.02
C LEU A 204 -25.07 2.63 13.50
N LYS A 205 -26.37 2.81 13.74
CA LYS A 205 -26.96 2.81 15.07
C LYS A 205 -27.90 1.62 15.20
N GLY A 206 -27.93 1.00 16.34
CA GLY A 206 -28.84 -0.10 16.67
C GLY A 206 -28.27 -0.92 17.80
N ASP A 207 -29.08 -1.80 18.28
CA ASP A 207 -28.76 -2.78 19.31
C ASP A 207 -29.59 -4.03 19.04
N ILE A 208 -28.96 -5.12 18.69
CA ILE A 208 -29.66 -6.37 18.37
C ILE A 208 -29.15 -7.48 19.27
N LYS A 209 -29.93 -8.51 19.44
CA LYS A 209 -29.57 -9.63 20.32
C LYS A 209 -28.20 -10.20 19.99
N ALA A 210 -27.31 -10.23 20.97
CA ALA A 210 -25.94 -10.71 20.84
C ALA A 210 -25.84 -12.24 20.70
N LYS A 211 -26.53 -12.81 19.71
CA LYS A 211 -26.47 -14.25 19.41
C LYS A 211 -25.23 -14.56 18.53
N PRO A 212 -24.63 -15.76 18.67
CA PRO A 212 -23.46 -16.15 17.90
C PRO A 212 -23.62 -15.97 16.39
N GLY A 213 -24.76 -16.36 15.81
CA GLY A 213 -25.02 -16.16 14.39
C GLY A 213 -25.05 -14.68 13.99
N ILE A 214 -25.61 -13.80 14.82
CA ILE A 214 -25.66 -12.36 14.56
C ILE A 214 -24.27 -11.75 14.61
N ASN A 215 -23.48 -12.07 15.64
CA ASN A 215 -22.10 -11.60 15.74
C ASN A 215 -21.26 -12.09 14.56
N THR A 216 -21.41 -13.36 14.16
CA THR A 216 -20.72 -13.91 12.99
C THR A 216 -21.10 -13.16 11.71
N THR A 217 -22.40 -12.81 11.56
CA THR A 217 -22.87 -12.01 10.41
C THR A 217 -22.26 -10.61 10.40
N PHE A 218 -22.12 -9.95 11.57
CA PHE A 218 -21.42 -8.66 11.66
C PHE A 218 -19.96 -8.76 11.17
N LEU A 219 -19.25 -9.81 11.61
CA LEU A 219 -17.86 -10.02 11.18
C LEU A 219 -17.78 -10.36 9.68
N ALA A 220 -18.70 -11.16 9.16
CA ALA A 220 -18.75 -11.50 7.74
C ALA A 220 -19.03 -10.27 6.85
N ILE A 221 -20.01 -9.43 7.24
CA ILE A 221 -20.26 -8.15 6.56
C ILE A 221 -19.04 -7.25 6.66
N GLY A 222 -18.39 -7.23 7.84
CA GLY A 222 -17.18 -6.45 8.07
C GLY A 222 -16.01 -6.87 7.16
N ALA A 223 -15.83 -8.17 6.92
CA ALA A 223 -14.82 -8.69 6.00
C ALA A 223 -15.05 -8.20 4.56
N VAL A 224 -16.30 -8.25 4.08
CA VAL A 224 -16.64 -7.75 2.74
C VAL A 224 -16.44 -6.23 2.67
N LEU A 225 -16.94 -5.48 3.64
CA LEU A 225 -16.81 -4.02 3.65
C LEU A 225 -15.34 -3.58 3.72
N ALA A 226 -14.49 -4.31 4.46
CA ALA A 226 -13.07 -4.00 4.57
C ALA A 226 -12.37 -3.95 3.21
N SER A 227 -12.72 -4.84 2.29
CA SER A 227 -12.15 -4.84 0.94
C SER A 227 -12.47 -3.59 0.10
N PHE A 228 -13.58 -2.89 0.38
CA PHE A 228 -14.04 -1.77 -0.46
C PHE A 228 -13.94 -0.39 0.20
N MET A 229 -13.96 -0.33 1.53
CA MET A 229 -13.88 0.94 2.28
C MET A 229 -12.64 1.04 3.17
N GLY A 230 -11.73 0.09 3.03
CA GLY A 230 -10.53 -0.05 3.83
C GLY A 230 -10.79 -0.71 5.18
N THR A 231 -9.80 -1.46 5.66
CA THR A 231 -9.81 -2.11 6.98
C THR A 231 -10.10 -1.11 8.11
N THR A 232 -9.46 0.07 8.07
CA THR A 232 -9.71 1.16 9.03
C THR A 232 -11.15 1.67 8.96
N GLY A 233 -11.69 1.90 7.76
CA GLY A 233 -13.05 2.39 7.55
C GLY A 233 -14.10 1.40 8.06
N ALA A 234 -13.97 0.13 7.69
CA ALA A 234 -14.87 -0.94 8.14
C ALA A 234 -14.78 -1.15 9.66
N ALA A 235 -13.58 -1.12 10.23
CA ALA A 235 -13.37 -1.24 11.66
C ALA A 235 -14.04 -0.07 12.44
N MET A 236 -13.84 1.18 11.98
CA MET A 236 -14.48 2.34 12.62
C MET A 236 -16.01 2.31 12.54
N LEU A 237 -16.57 1.84 11.42
CA LEU A 237 -18.01 1.73 11.22
C LEU A 237 -18.64 0.68 12.16
N LEU A 238 -17.98 -0.48 12.30
CA LEU A 238 -18.59 -1.65 12.91
C LEU A 238 -18.21 -1.89 14.38
N ILE A 239 -17.05 -1.43 14.84
CA ILE A 239 -16.57 -1.75 16.19
C ILE A 239 -17.52 -1.27 17.29
N ARG A 240 -18.05 -0.04 17.19
CA ARG A 240 -18.97 0.51 18.19
C ARG A 240 -20.32 -0.21 18.22
N PRO A 241 -21.01 -0.47 17.08
CA PRO A 241 -22.18 -1.35 17.03
C PRO A 241 -21.93 -2.74 17.60
N VAL A 242 -20.79 -3.38 17.25
CA VAL A 242 -20.44 -4.71 17.78
C VAL A 242 -20.27 -4.68 19.31
N ILE A 243 -19.57 -3.67 19.84
CA ILE A 243 -19.42 -3.50 21.30
C ILE A 243 -20.77 -3.24 21.96
N LYS A 244 -21.62 -2.39 21.34
CA LYS A 244 -22.94 -2.07 21.88
C LYS A 244 -23.84 -3.30 21.91
N THR A 245 -23.93 -4.05 20.81
CA THR A 245 -24.68 -5.31 20.71
C THR A 245 -24.25 -6.34 21.76
N ASN A 246 -22.98 -6.31 22.18
CA ASN A 246 -22.45 -7.23 23.17
C ASN A 246 -22.29 -6.59 24.56
N SER A 247 -22.95 -5.44 24.84
CA SER A 247 -22.78 -4.71 26.12
C SER A 247 -23.16 -5.54 27.35
N GLU A 248 -24.22 -6.31 27.26
CA GLU A 248 -24.76 -7.13 28.36
C GLU A 248 -23.98 -8.44 28.55
N ARG A 249 -23.23 -8.87 27.55
CA ARG A 249 -22.44 -10.11 27.62
C ARG A 249 -21.25 -9.98 28.57
N LYS A 250 -21.04 -11.00 29.38
CA LYS A 250 -19.86 -11.14 30.24
C LYS A 250 -18.64 -11.55 29.43
N TYR A 251 -18.80 -12.47 28.49
CA TYR A 251 -17.73 -13.04 27.67
C TYR A 251 -17.73 -12.43 26.25
N LYS A 252 -16.98 -11.37 26.02
CA LYS A 252 -16.96 -10.63 24.76
C LYS A 252 -15.57 -10.32 24.19
N VAL A 253 -14.50 -10.65 24.92
CA VAL A 253 -13.10 -10.38 24.49
C VAL A 253 -12.80 -11.09 23.17
N HIS A 254 -13.19 -12.36 23.03
CA HIS A 254 -12.95 -13.14 21.80
C HIS A 254 -13.60 -12.48 20.57
N THR A 255 -14.75 -11.83 20.69
CA THR A 255 -15.39 -11.10 19.59
C THR A 255 -14.48 -9.99 19.07
N ILE A 256 -13.81 -9.26 19.96
CA ILE A 256 -12.87 -8.20 19.56
C ILE A 256 -11.60 -8.79 18.94
N LEU A 257 -11.11 -9.92 19.43
CA LEU A 257 -9.93 -10.59 18.85
C LEU A 257 -10.20 -11.04 17.41
N PHE A 258 -11.33 -11.71 17.18
CA PHE A 258 -11.73 -12.11 15.82
C PHE A 258 -12.11 -10.92 14.94
N PHE A 259 -12.64 -9.85 15.52
CA PHE A 259 -12.88 -8.60 14.78
C PHE A 259 -11.57 -8.01 14.24
N ILE A 260 -10.50 -7.99 15.05
CA ILE A 260 -9.17 -7.56 14.61
C ILE A 260 -8.68 -8.45 13.47
N ALA A 261 -8.78 -9.77 13.61
CA ALA A 261 -8.31 -10.69 12.58
C ALA A 261 -9.08 -10.56 11.26
N ILE A 262 -10.41 -10.55 11.33
CA ILE A 262 -11.30 -10.61 10.16
C ILE A 262 -11.49 -9.23 9.54
N VAL A 263 -11.97 -8.24 10.32
CA VAL A 263 -12.40 -6.94 9.77
C VAL A 263 -11.23 -5.98 9.60
N ALA A 264 -10.32 -5.97 10.57
CA ALA A 264 -9.21 -5.03 10.55
C ALA A 264 -7.99 -5.52 9.75
N ASN A 265 -8.01 -6.75 9.20
CA ASN A 265 -6.91 -7.32 8.41
C ASN A 265 -7.42 -8.23 7.27
N CYS A 266 -7.70 -9.52 7.53
CA CYS A 266 -7.95 -10.53 6.48
C CYS A 266 -9.06 -10.16 5.51
N GLY A 267 -10.06 -9.41 5.95
CA GLY A 267 -11.15 -8.90 5.11
C GLY A 267 -10.68 -7.93 4.04
N GLY A 268 -9.55 -7.25 4.21
CA GLY A 268 -9.05 -6.21 3.31
C GLY A 268 -8.37 -6.70 2.03
N LEU A 269 -8.28 -8.00 1.76
CA LEU A 269 -7.41 -8.55 0.70
C LEU A 269 -7.89 -8.32 -0.74
N LEU A 270 -9.19 -8.15 -1.00
CA LEU A 270 -9.76 -8.30 -2.37
C LEU A 270 -9.61 -7.10 -3.29
N THR A 271 -9.22 -5.94 -2.80
CA THR A 271 -9.01 -4.74 -3.65
C THR A 271 -7.88 -3.88 -3.13
N PRO A 272 -7.30 -3.03 -3.97
CA PRO A 272 -6.29 -2.06 -3.53
C PRO A 272 -6.75 -1.13 -2.41
N LEU A 273 -8.07 -0.89 -2.32
CA LEU A 273 -8.65 -0.01 -1.29
C LEU A 273 -8.76 -0.70 0.07
N GLY A 274 -8.67 -2.04 0.10
CA GLY A 274 -8.92 -2.81 1.31
C GLY A 274 -7.86 -2.64 2.38
N ASP A 275 -6.59 -2.68 2.01
CA ASP A 275 -5.50 -2.51 2.97
C ASP A 275 -4.33 -1.74 2.36
N PRO A 276 -3.63 -0.88 3.11
CA PRO A 276 -2.52 -0.06 2.63
C PRO A 276 -1.47 -0.76 1.76
N PRO A 277 -0.96 -1.95 2.08
CA PRO A 277 0.02 -2.63 1.25
C PRO A 277 -0.46 -2.90 -0.16
N LEU A 278 -1.74 -3.25 -0.33
CA LEU A 278 -2.32 -3.57 -1.64
C LEU A 278 -2.40 -2.33 -2.53
N PHE A 279 -2.72 -1.17 -1.95
CA PHE A 279 -2.73 0.07 -2.71
C PHE A 279 -1.33 0.47 -3.18
N LEU A 280 -0.30 0.26 -2.35
CA LEU A 280 1.08 0.52 -2.78
C LEU A 280 1.55 -0.45 -3.87
N LEU A 281 1.13 -1.72 -3.82
CA LEU A 281 1.39 -2.67 -4.90
C LEU A 281 0.62 -2.31 -6.19
N TYR A 282 -0.61 -1.79 -6.07
CA TYR A 282 -1.37 -1.23 -7.19
C TYR A 282 -0.64 -0.03 -7.83
N LEU A 283 -0.12 0.92 -7.04
CA LEU A 283 0.67 2.03 -7.55
C LEU A 283 1.96 1.58 -8.27
N ARG A 284 2.43 0.38 -7.97
CA ARG A 284 3.59 -0.25 -8.60
C ARG A 284 3.25 -1.12 -9.82
N GLY A 285 2.03 -1.01 -10.32
CA GLY A 285 1.59 -1.61 -11.58
C GLY A 285 0.79 -2.91 -11.44
N ALA A 286 0.37 -3.32 -10.24
CA ALA A 286 -0.60 -4.42 -10.12
C ALA A 286 -1.99 -3.94 -10.57
N PRO A 287 -2.63 -4.54 -11.59
CA PRO A 287 -3.95 -4.13 -12.07
C PRO A 287 -5.00 -4.23 -10.96
N PHE A 288 -6.01 -3.33 -10.98
CA PHE A 288 -7.08 -3.34 -9.98
C PHE A 288 -7.82 -4.68 -9.91
N GLU A 289 -8.13 -5.25 -11.05
CA GLU A 289 -8.82 -6.52 -11.19
C GLU A 289 -8.00 -7.72 -10.73
N TRP A 290 -6.67 -7.62 -10.78
CA TRP A 290 -5.78 -8.70 -10.35
C TRP A 290 -6.02 -9.09 -8.88
N PHE A 291 -6.33 -8.16 -8.01
CA PHE A 291 -6.57 -8.44 -6.59
C PHE A 291 -7.75 -9.39 -6.36
N PHE A 292 -8.71 -9.47 -7.29
CA PHE A 292 -9.80 -10.44 -7.22
C PHE A 292 -9.35 -11.88 -7.46
N HIS A 293 -8.17 -12.12 -8.04
CA HIS A 293 -7.61 -13.47 -8.17
C HIS A 293 -7.33 -14.10 -6.81
N MET A 294 -7.08 -13.29 -5.76
CA MET A 294 -6.91 -13.76 -4.38
C MET A 294 -8.24 -14.05 -3.65
N LEU A 295 -9.37 -14.11 -4.38
CA LEU A 295 -10.68 -14.48 -3.80
C LEU A 295 -10.70 -15.86 -3.13
N PRO A 296 -10.06 -16.92 -3.66
CA PRO A 296 -9.99 -18.22 -2.99
C PRO A 296 -9.30 -18.15 -1.63
N GLU A 297 -8.15 -17.47 -1.52
CA GLU A 297 -7.37 -17.30 -0.30
C GLU A 297 -8.16 -16.46 0.72
N TRP A 298 -8.74 -15.37 0.26
CA TRP A 298 -9.62 -14.53 1.08
C TRP A 298 -10.80 -15.31 1.62
N ALA A 299 -11.49 -16.07 0.76
CA ALA A 299 -12.66 -16.85 1.13
C ALA A 299 -12.29 -17.97 2.13
N PHE A 300 -11.19 -18.67 1.89
CA PHE A 300 -10.70 -19.72 2.77
C PHE A 300 -10.40 -19.18 4.17
N VAL A 301 -9.53 -18.17 4.28
CA VAL A 301 -9.11 -17.63 5.58
C VAL A 301 -10.30 -17.06 6.34
N ASN A 302 -11.13 -16.23 5.69
CA ASN A 302 -12.27 -15.63 6.37
C ASN A 302 -13.35 -16.66 6.73
N ALA A 303 -13.61 -17.68 5.89
CA ALA A 303 -14.55 -18.74 6.21
C ALA A 303 -14.10 -19.57 7.42
N VAL A 304 -12.83 -19.95 7.48
CA VAL A 304 -12.26 -20.70 8.63
C VAL A 304 -12.32 -19.85 9.90
N LEU A 305 -11.92 -18.57 9.83
CA LEU A 305 -11.98 -17.66 10.99
C LEU A 305 -13.41 -17.44 11.47
N LEU A 306 -14.38 -17.25 10.55
CA LEU A 306 -15.81 -17.10 10.90
C LEU A 306 -16.39 -18.38 11.51
N ALA A 307 -16.03 -19.55 10.97
CA ALA A 307 -16.47 -20.84 11.52
C ALA A 307 -15.90 -21.06 12.93
N LEU A 308 -14.61 -20.81 13.14
CA LEU A 308 -13.98 -20.87 14.45
C LEU A 308 -14.61 -19.87 15.43
N TYR A 309 -14.82 -18.64 14.97
CA TYR A 309 -15.50 -17.62 15.78
C TYR A 309 -16.89 -18.09 16.22
N PHE A 310 -17.70 -18.60 15.29
CA PHE A 310 -19.04 -19.09 15.61
C PHE A 310 -19.03 -20.21 16.67
N VAL A 311 -18.07 -21.14 16.56
CA VAL A 311 -17.92 -22.21 17.57
C VAL A 311 -17.50 -21.65 18.92
N VAL A 312 -16.50 -20.76 18.95
CA VAL A 312 -16.00 -20.13 20.17
C VAL A 312 -17.08 -19.26 20.82
N ASP A 313 -17.77 -18.43 20.03
CA ASP A 313 -18.84 -17.56 20.55
C ASP A 313 -20.04 -18.38 21.04
N SER A 314 -20.41 -19.47 20.35
CA SER A 314 -21.45 -20.40 20.79
C SER A 314 -21.11 -21.08 22.12
N TYR A 315 -19.83 -21.45 22.31
CA TYR A 315 -19.36 -22.02 23.57
C TYR A 315 -19.48 -21.00 24.72
N TYR A 316 -19.04 -19.76 24.52
CA TYR A 316 -19.15 -18.71 25.55
C TYR A 316 -20.58 -18.26 25.76
N TYR A 317 -21.40 -18.22 24.70
CA TYR A 317 -22.85 -17.89 24.83
C TYR A 317 -23.60 -18.87 25.73
N LYS A 318 -23.28 -20.16 25.65
CA LYS A 318 -23.87 -21.18 26.59
C LYS A 318 -23.43 -20.99 28.03
N LYS A 319 -22.36 -20.27 28.30
CA LYS A 319 -21.85 -19.97 29.66
C LYS A 319 -22.30 -18.61 30.18
N GLU A 320 -22.98 -17.81 29.34
CA GLU A 320 -23.50 -16.51 29.79
C GLU A 320 -24.55 -16.69 30.90
N PRO A 321 -24.55 -15.81 31.93
CA PRO A 321 -25.63 -15.75 32.89
C PRO A 321 -26.98 -15.54 32.22
N ILE A 322 -28.00 -16.27 32.65
CA ILE A 322 -29.38 -16.17 32.08
C ILE A 322 -29.90 -14.73 32.17
N GLU A 323 -29.57 -14.03 33.26
CA GLU A 323 -29.95 -12.64 33.51
C GLU A 323 -29.40 -11.71 32.38
N ASN A 324 -28.16 -11.91 31.97
CA ASN A 324 -27.56 -11.11 30.89
C ASN A 324 -28.25 -11.38 29.54
N ILE A 325 -28.58 -12.64 29.24
CA ILE A 325 -29.31 -13.01 28.01
C ILE A 325 -30.73 -12.43 28.01
N GLN A 326 -31.40 -12.42 29.17
CA GLN A 326 -32.71 -11.80 29.30
C GLN A 326 -32.62 -10.28 29.13
N LEU A 327 -31.65 -9.63 29.75
CA LEU A 327 -31.41 -8.20 29.64
C LEU A 327 -31.17 -7.80 28.17
N ASP A 328 -30.24 -8.49 27.46
CA ASP A 328 -29.97 -8.33 26.04
C ASP A 328 -31.25 -8.46 25.17
N SER A 329 -32.18 -9.36 25.59
CA SER A 329 -33.42 -9.55 24.84
C SER A 329 -34.43 -8.41 25.02
N THR A 330 -34.32 -7.59 26.06
CA THR A 330 -35.22 -6.47 26.36
C THR A 330 -34.73 -5.12 25.84
N GLN A 331 -33.42 -4.98 25.60
CA GLN A 331 -32.77 -3.73 25.16
C GLN A 331 -32.48 -3.72 23.65
N VAL A 332 -33.47 -4.11 22.83
CA VAL A 332 -33.28 -4.18 21.37
C VAL A 332 -33.66 -2.87 20.70
N GLU A 333 -32.73 -2.25 19.98
CA GLU A 333 -32.99 -1.13 19.08
C GLU A 333 -32.80 -1.59 17.63
N PRO A 334 -33.73 -1.32 16.69
CA PRO A 334 -33.56 -1.72 15.30
C PRO A 334 -32.33 -1.05 14.69
N ILE A 335 -31.59 -1.81 13.86
CA ILE A 335 -30.45 -1.27 13.12
C ILE A 335 -30.93 -0.16 12.19
N ARG A 336 -30.30 1.00 12.28
CA ARG A 336 -30.54 2.16 11.41
C ARG A 336 -29.23 2.64 10.84
N LEU A 337 -29.15 2.60 9.53
CA LEU A 337 -28.02 3.16 8.77
C LEU A 337 -28.37 4.60 8.40
N LYS A 338 -27.48 5.53 8.73
CA LYS A 338 -27.60 6.95 8.39
C LYS A 338 -26.38 7.38 7.58
N GLY A 339 -26.57 8.38 6.73
CA GLY A 339 -25.49 8.86 5.85
C GLY A 339 -25.34 8.03 4.58
N ASN A 340 -26.44 7.45 4.08
CA ASN A 340 -26.45 6.55 2.91
C ASN A 340 -25.82 7.16 1.66
N LEU A 341 -25.85 8.49 1.51
CA LEU A 341 -25.24 9.20 0.39
C LEU A 341 -23.71 8.94 0.34
N ASN A 342 -23.08 8.66 1.48
CA ASN A 342 -21.65 8.37 1.51
C ASN A 342 -21.30 7.03 0.85
N PHE A 343 -22.24 6.09 0.72
CA PHE A 343 -22.01 4.89 -0.09
C PHE A 343 -21.89 5.21 -1.58
N LEU A 344 -22.64 6.22 -2.07
CA LEU A 344 -22.47 6.68 -3.45
C LEU A 344 -21.07 7.28 -3.67
N TRP A 345 -20.60 8.11 -2.73
CA TRP A 345 -19.25 8.66 -2.79
C TRP A 345 -18.18 7.57 -2.67
N LEU A 346 -18.42 6.55 -1.83
CA LEU A 346 -17.53 5.39 -1.71
C LEU A 346 -17.44 4.62 -3.03
N ILE A 347 -18.57 4.34 -3.67
CA ILE A 347 -18.60 3.72 -5.02
C ILE A 347 -17.82 4.58 -6.02
N GLY A 348 -17.97 5.91 -5.93
CA GLY A 348 -17.18 6.85 -6.73
C GLY A 348 -15.67 6.72 -6.51
N ILE A 349 -15.21 6.55 -5.24
CA ILE A 349 -13.78 6.29 -4.96
C ILE A 349 -13.33 4.97 -5.59
N VAL A 350 -14.11 3.89 -5.41
CA VAL A 350 -13.80 2.58 -6.02
C VAL A 350 -13.68 2.73 -7.54
N ALA A 351 -14.65 3.40 -8.18
CA ALA A 351 -14.64 3.64 -9.61
C ALA A 351 -13.45 4.51 -10.05
N SER A 352 -13.08 5.52 -9.25
CA SER A 352 -11.92 6.36 -9.55
C SER A 352 -10.62 5.55 -9.54
N VAL A 353 -10.42 4.69 -8.55
CA VAL A 353 -9.21 3.85 -8.48
C VAL A 353 -9.22 2.76 -9.57
N ALA A 354 -10.38 2.17 -9.87
CA ALA A 354 -10.48 1.10 -10.84
C ALA A 354 -10.34 1.57 -12.31
N PHE A 355 -10.81 2.78 -12.63
CA PHE A 355 -10.96 3.21 -14.02
C PHE A 355 -10.18 4.48 -14.40
N LEU A 356 -9.77 5.32 -13.43
CA LEU A 356 -8.98 6.52 -13.71
C LEU A 356 -7.48 6.21 -13.57
N ASN A 357 -6.98 5.33 -14.42
CA ASN A 357 -5.59 4.93 -14.51
C ASN A 357 -5.15 4.90 -16.00
N ASP A 358 -3.87 4.71 -16.22
CA ASP A 358 -3.23 4.65 -17.54
C ASP A 358 -3.75 3.50 -18.41
N GLN A 359 -4.16 2.39 -17.81
CA GLN A 359 -4.72 1.23 -18.51
C GLN A 359 -6.02 1.55 -19.27
N TYR A 360 -6.89 2.41 -18.72
CA TYR A 360 -8.19 2.75 -19.31
C TYR A 360 -8.20 4.14 -19.95
N ILE A 361 -7.33 5.05 -19.55
CA ILE A 361 -7.29 6.42 -20.03
C ILE A 361 -5.92 6.71 -20.65
N HIS A 362 -5.78 6.46 -21.94
CA HIS A 362 -4.52 6.65 -22.69
C HIS A 362 -3.93 8.07 -22.57
N ILE A 363 -4.76 9.08 -22.40
CA ILE A 363 -4.32 10.48 -22.20
C ILE A 363 -3.48 10.66 -20.92
N ILE A 364 -3.66 9.79 -19.91
CA ILE A 364 -2.81 9.82 -18.69
C ILE A 364 -1.40 9.37 -19.04
N HIS A 365 -1.27 8.48 -20.01
CA HIS A 365 0.02 8.00 -20.53
C HIS A 365 0.72 9.07 -21.39
N GLU A 366 -0.05 9.83 -22.16
CA GLU A 366 0.48 10.81 -23.11
C GLU A 366 0.81 12.17 -22.49
N ASN A 367 0.25 12.50 -21.33
CA ASN A 367 0.39 13.85 -20.76
C ASN A 367 0.44 13.80 -19.23
N HIS A 368 1.59 14.11 -18.68
CA HIS A 368 1.90 14.16 -17.25
C HIS A 368 0.96 15.06 -16.43
N ASN A 369 0.34 16.07 -17.05
CA ASN A 369 -0.62 16.94 -16.38
C ASN A 369 -1.87 16.18 -15.89
N TYR A 370 -2.15 15.00 -16.42
CA TYR A 370 -3.28 14.17 -16.03
C TYR A 370 -2.94 13.07 -15.02
N ALA A 371 -1.67 12.94 -14.61
CA ALA A 371 -1.22 11.92 -13.65
C ALA A 371 -2.02 11.91 -12.34
N PHE A 372 -2.53 13.05 -11.90
CA PHE A 372 -3.30 13.21 -10.65
C PHE A 372 -4.82 13.33 -10.84
N ILE A 373 -5.38 12.94 -12.00
CA ILE A 373 -6.83 13.03 -12.25
C ILE A 373 -7.62 12.14 -11.29
N ARG A 374 -7.11 10.96 -10.95
CA ARG A 374 -7.66 10.03 -9.97
C ARG A 374 -7.71 10.66 -8.58
N GLU A 375 -6.60 11.25 -8.14
CA GLU A 375 -6.49 11.94 -6.85
C GLU A 375 -7.42 13.14 -6.78
N GLY A 376 -7.52 13.92 -7.86
CA GLY A 376 -8.46 15.03 -8.00
C GLY A 376 -9.92 14.57 -7.86
N ALA A 377 -10.29 13.49 -8.53
CA ALA A 377 -11.63 12.89 -8.42
C ALA A 377 -11.92 12.42 -6.98
N MET A 378 -10.98 11.73 -6.34
CA MET A 378 -11.11 11.28 -4.94
C MET A 378 -11.28 12.46 -3.98
N LEU A 379 -10.52 13.54 -4.14
CA LEU A 379 -10.63 14.75 -3.31
C LEU A 379 -11.97 15.45 -3.52
N LEU A 380 -12.50 15.51 -4.75
CA LEU A 380 -13.83 16.06 -5.04
C LEU A 380 -14.93 15.25 -4.36
N LEU A 381 -14.86 13.92 -4.40
CA LEU A 381 -15.82 13.03 -3.73
C LEU A 381 -15.75 13.17 -2.20
N ALA A 382 -14.55 13.26 -1.63
CA ALA A 382 -14.37 13.54 -0.20
C ALA A 382 -14.92 14.92 0.18
N GLY A 383 -14.68 15.94 -0.64
CA GLY A 383 -15.24 17.28 -0.49
C GLY A 383 -16.77 17.27 -0.54
N ALA A 384 -17.37 16.54 -1.50
CA ALA A 384 -18.81 16.33 -1.57
C ALA A 384 -19.35 15.66 -0.30
N SER A 385 -18.67 14.62 0.19
CA SER A 385 -19.02 13.99 1.48
C SER A 385 -19.01 14.98 2.64
N LEU A 386 -18.01 15.87 2.72
CA LEU A 386 -17.95 16.90 3.77
C LEU A 386 -19.11 17.90 3.68
N LEU A 387 -19.49 18.29 2.47
CA LEU A 387 -20.55 19.30 2.22
C LEU A 387 -21.94 18.71 2.44
N PHE A 388 -22.22 17.51 1.93
CA PHE A 388 -23.57 16.93 1.93
C PHE A 388 -23.88 16.06 3.14
N THR A 389 -22.88 15.68 3.95
CA THR A 389 -23.13 14.91 5.17
C THR A 389 -23.42 15.81 6.37
N PRO A 390 -24.56 15.66 7.07
CA PRO A 390 -24.88 16.45 8.24
C PRO A 390 -23.79 16.37 9.32
N LYS A 391 -23.35 17.51 9.86
CA LYS A 391 -22.32 17.60 10.92
C LYS A 391 -22.67 16.76 12.17
N LEU A 392 -23.96 16.61 12.45
CA LEU A 392 -24.43 15.76 13.57
C LEU A 392 -24.07 14.29 13.41
N LEU A 393 -24.06 13.74 12.17
CA LEU A 393 -23.65 12.36 11.93
C LEU A 393 -22.15 12.16 12.18
N ARG A 394 -21.32 13.09 11.70
CA ARG A 394 -19.87 13.06 11.97
C ARG A 394 -19.57 13.18 13.47
N LYS A 395 -20.31 14.04 14.18
CA LYS A 395 -20.21 14.16 15.64
C LYS A 395 -20.63 12.86 16.34
N ALA A 396 -21.69 12.20 15.87
CA ALA A 396 -22.12 10.91 16.40
C ALA A 396 -21.07 9.80 16.20
N ASN A 397 -20.32 9.84 15.10
CA ASN A 397 -19.20 8.96 14.82
C ASN A 397 -17.89 9.34 15.58
N LYS A 398 -17.92 10.41 16.38
CA LYS A 398 -16.70 10.98 17.01
C LYS A 398 -15.61 11.27 15.97
N PHE A 399 -16.01 11.71 14.75
CA PHE A 399 -15.08 12.03 13.67
C PHE A 399 -14.15 13.18 14.07
N THR A 400 -12.84 12.95 13.96
CA THR A 400 -11.79 13.95 14.15
C THR A 400 -10.73 13.77 13.07
N TRP A 401 -9.96 14.82 12.78
CA TRP A 401 -8.86 14.76 11.81
C TRP A 401 -7.59 14.13 12.37
N VAL A 402 -7.55 13.84 13.69
CA VAL A 402 -6.35 13.35 14.37
C VAL A 402 -5.80 12.07 13.72
N PRO A 403 -6.60 11.01 13.45
CA PRO A 403 -6.06 9.76 12.91
C PRO A 403 -5.44 9.93 11.52
N ILE A 404 -6.09 10.64 10.62
CA ILE A 404 -5.54 10.80 9.26
C ILE A 404 -4.32 11.73 9.25
N THR A 405 -4.25 12.73 10.15
CA THR A 405 -3.08 13.58 10.32
C THR A 405 -1.90 12.78 10.88
N GLU A 406 -2.15 11.85 11.80
CA GLU A 406 -1.15 10.93 12.32
C GLU A 406 -0.53 10.10 11.20
N VAL A 407 -1.37 9.46 10.40
CA VAL A 407 -0.94 8.66 9.24
C VAL A 407 -0.14 9.53 8.28
N ALA A 408 -0.63 10.71 7.91
CA ALA A 408 0.08 11.60 7.00
C ALA A 408 1.48 11.97 7.50
N PHE A 409 1.64 12.26 8.78
CA PHE A 409 2.93 12.64 9.35
C PHE A 409 3.92 11.47 9.41
N LEU A 410 3.46 10.30 9.87
CA LEU A 410 4.33 9.12 9.99
C LEU A 410 4.75 8.60 8.61
N PHE A 411 3.81 8.52 7.68
CA PHE A 411 4.10 8.03 6.35
C PHE A 411 4.98 8.98 5.53
N LEU A 412 4.92 10.29 5.76
CA LEU A 412 5.91 11.22 5.19
C LEU A 412 7.35 10.79 5.54
N GLY A 413 7.59 10.51 6.82
CA GLY A 413 8.90 10.02 7.28
C GLY A 413 9.26 8.66 6.70
N ILE A 414 8.29 7.72 6.66
CA ILE A 414 8.48 6.39 6.08
C ILE A 414 8.88 6.52 4.62
N PHE A 415 8.11 7.22 3.78
CA PHE A 415 8.34 7.28 2.34
C PHE A 415 9.67 7.94 1.99
N ILE A 416 10.12 8.96 2.74
CA ILE A 416 11.44 9.56 2.53
C ILE A 416 12.55 8.58 2.94
N THR A 417 12.46 7.99 4.13
CA THR A 417 13.53 7.13 4.67
C THR A 417 13.57 5.76 4.00
N MET A 418 12.49 5.34 3.37
CA MET A 418 12.38 4.07 2.65
C MET A 418 13.16 4.06 1.32
N VAL A 419 13.37 5.22 0.67
CA VAL A 419 14.06 5.27 -0.64
C VAL A 419 15.41 4.55 -0.62
N PRO A 420 16.36 4.85 0.30
CA PRO A 420 17.64 4.12 0.34
C PRO A 420 17.46 2.63 0.61
N ALA A 421 16.46 2.25 1.42
CA ALA A 421 16.20 0.86 1.75
C ALA A 421 15.71 0.08 0.53
N LEU A 422 14.81 0.65 -0.27
CA LEU A 422 14.29 0.02 -1.48
C LEU A 422 15.40 -0.17 -2.52
N LEU A 423 16.23 0.86 -2.74
CA LEU A 423 17.37 0.80 -3.65
C LEU A 423 18.40 -0.26 -3.21
N TYR A 424 18.71 -0.31 -1.90
CA TYR A 424 19.61 -1.31 -1.35
C TYR A 424 19.06 -2.73 -1.50
N LEU A 425 17.77 -2.94 -1.22
CA LEU A 425 17.12 -4.25 -1.35
C LEU A 425 17.14 -4.74 -2.78
N ALA A 426 16.85 -3.86 -3.75
CA ALA A 426 16.91 -4.21 -5.16
C ALA A 426 18.33 -4.58 -5.61
N ALA A 427 19.33 -3.76 -5.25
CA ALA A 427 20.73 -3.97 -5.64
C ALA A 427 21.38 -5.20 -4.99
N ASN A 428 20.88 -5.69 -3.84
CA ASN A 428 21.48 -6.78 -3.10
C ASN A 428 20.55 -8.01 -2.96
N ALA A 429 19.51 -8.10 -3.78
CA ALA A 429 18.43 -9.07 -3.66
C ALA A 429 18.94 -10.52 -3.54
N GLU A 430 19.88 -10.91 -4.38
CA GLU A 430 20.46 -12.26 -4.38
C GLU A 430 21.17 -12.63 -3.06
N SER A 431 21.78 -11.63 -2.40
CA SER A 431 22.52 -11.85 -1.15
C SER A 431 21.63 -12.22 0.03
N PHE A 432 20.33 -11.90 -0.01
CA PHE A 432 19.37 -12.24 1.04
C PHE A 432 18.94 -13.71 1.03
N GLY A 433 19.13 -14.43 -0.08
CA GLY A 433 18.80 -15.84 -0.20
C GLY A 433 17.30 -16.16 -0.08
N ILE A 434 16.43 -15.15 -0.26
CA ILE A 434 14.97 -15.30 -0.28
C ILE A 434 14.55 -15.49 -1.74
N THR A 435 14.31 -16.74 -2.15
CA THR A 435 14.13 -17.09 -3.57
C THR A 435 12.80 -17.79 -3.87
N THR A 436 12.11 -18.31 -2.85
CA THR A 436 10.88 -19.09 -3.06
C THR A 436 9.63 -18.31 -2.60
N PRO A 437 8.45 -18.58 -3.20
CA PRO A 437 7.20 -17.96 -2.76
C PRO A 437 6.91 -18.14 -1.27
N GLN A 438 7.21 -19.32 -0.72
CA GLN A 438 7.05 -19.62 0.71
C GLN A 438 7.93 -18.73 1.58
N GLN A 439 9.19 -18.51 1.17
CA GLN A 439 10.11 -17.62 1.89
C GLN A 439 9.59 -16.17 1.83
N PHE A 440 9.12 -15.70 0.68
CA PHE A 440 8.50 -14.38 0.54
C PHE A 440 7.28 -14.24 1.45
N TYR A 441 6.39 -15.24 1.47
CA TYR A 441 5.20 -15.25 2.32
C TYR A 441 5.54 -15.09 3.80
N TYR A 442 6.45 -15.95 4.32
CA TYR A 442 6.79 -15.91 5.75
C TYR A 442 7.69 -14.74 6.12
N ALA A 443 8.61 -14.33 5.26
CA ALA A 443 9.48 -13.20 5.53
C ALA A 443 8.68 -11.87 5.53
N THR A 444 7.82 -11.65 4.52
CA THR A 444 6.90 -10.52 4.49
C THR A 444 5.96 -10.58 5.69
N GLY A 445 5.35 -11.72 5.96
CA GLY A 445 4.43 -11.90 7.08
C GLY A 445 5.10 -11.69 8.44
N GLY A 446 6.28 -12.26 8.64
CA GLY A 446 7.03 -12.12 9.89
C GLY A 446 7.37 -10.66 10.21
N LEU A 447 7.76 -9.87 9.21
CA LEU A 447 8.02 -8.44 9.39
C LEU A 447 6.70 -7.66 9.54
N SER A 448 5.68 -7.94 8.74
CA SER A 448 4.36 -7.29 8.82
C SER A 448 3.68 -7.50 10.17
N ALA A 449 3.96 -8.59 10.86
CA ALA A 449 3.43 -8.84 12.20
C ALA A 449 3.87 -7.80 13.24
N PHE A 450 5.06 -7.21 13.08
CA PHE A 450 5.67 -6.30 14.06
C PHE A 450 5.92 -4.89 13.52
N LEU A 451 6.03 -4.76 12.20
CA LEU A 451 6.18 -3.49 11.50
C LEU A 451 4.89 -3.17 10.76
N ASP A 452 4.75 -1.93 10.29
CA ASP A 452 3.62 -1.56 9.43
C ASP A 452 3.62 -2.41 8.14
N ASN A 453 2.46 -2.94 7.77
CA ASN A 453 2.31 -3.86 6.64
C ASN A 453 2.57 -3.20 5.27
N ALA A 454 2.31 -1.90 5.13
CA ALA A 454 2.45 -1.19 3.86
C ALA A 454 3.92 -1.06 3.41
N PRO A 455 4.85 -0.49 4.20
CA PRO A 455 6.26 -0.43 3.82
C PRO A 455 6.89 -1.82 3.71
N THR A 456 6.40 -2.80 4.48
CA THR A 456 6.88 -4.18 4.41
C THR A 456 6.59 -4.79 3.03
N ALA A 457 5.36 -4.68 2.52
CA ALA A 457 5.00 -5.21 1.20
C ALA A 457 5.85 -4.58 0.08
N VAL A 458 6.05 -3.26 0.13
CA VAL A 458 6.86 -2.54 -0.86
C VAL A 458 8.32 -2.98 -0.81
N SER A 459 8.87 -3.20 0.38
CA SER A 459 10.25 -3.66 0.55
C SER A 459 10.48 -5.04 -0.07
N PHE A 460 9.55 -5.99 0.17
CA PHE A 460 9.64 -7.32 -0.45
C PHE A 460 9.33 -7.32 -1.94
N HIS A 461 8.46 -6.44 -2.42
CA HIS A 461 8.25 -6.24 -3.84
C HIS A 461 9.54 -5.77 -4.54
N ASN A 462 10.24 -4.78 -3.99
CA ASN A 462 11.53 -4.33 -4.53
C ASN A 462 12.62 -5.40 -4.42
N LEU A 463 12.63 -6.21 -3.36
CA LEU A 463 13.50 -7.37 -3.27
C LEU A 463 13.25 -8.36 -4.41
N ALA A 464 11.97 -8.64 -4.71
CA ALA A 464 11.59 -9.53 -5.81
C ALA A 464 11.96 -8.96 -7.19
N ILE A 465 11.84 -7.64 -7.39
CA ILE A 465 12.30 -6.97 -8.62
C ILE A 465 13.81 -7.14 -8.82
N GLY A 466 14.61 -6.99 -7.76
CA GLY A 466 16.08 -7.12 -7.84
C GLY A 466 16.57 -8.55 -8.08
N MET A 467 15.71 -9.56 -8.07
CA MET A 467 16.06 -10.95 -8.33
C MET A 467 16.12 -11.33 -9.83
N ASN A 468 16.00 -10.37 -10.73
CA ASN A 468 16.01 -10.42 -12.21
C ASN A 468 16.01 -11.81 -12.90
N GLU A 469 17.12 -12.55 -12.85
CA GLU A 469 17.25 -13.85 -13.54
C GLU A 469 16.83 -15.05 -12.68
N GLY A 470 16.96 -14.95 -11.35
CA GLY A 470 16.50 -15.99 -10.41
C GLY A 470 14.99 -16.11 -10.34
N ALA A 471 14.25 -15.01 -10.54
CA ALA A 471 12.79 -15.02 -10.60
C ALA A 471 12.28 -15.62 -11.92
N ALA A 472 13.01 -15.48 -13.02
CA ALA A 472 12.70 -16.14 -14.30
C ALA A 472 12.80 -17.68 -14.21
N ALA A 473 13.52 -18.22 -13.23
CA ALA A 473 13.58 -19.66 -12.96
C ALA A 473 12.31 -20.19 -12.26
N ILE A 474 11.42 -19.32 -11.75
CA ILE A 474 10.05 -19.66 -11.32
C ILE A 474 9.18 -19.73 -12.58
N VAL A 475 9.52 -20.70 -13.45
CA VAL A 475 9.05 -20.80 -14.83
C VAL A 475 7.58 -21.15 -14.87
N GLY A 476 6.81 -20.42 -15.69
CA GLY A 476 5.47 -20.79 -16.17
C GLY A 476 4.33 -19.86 -15.76
N GLU A 477 4.58 -18.81 -15.00
CA GLU A 477 3.56 -17.85 -14.55
C GLU A 477 3.75 -16.46 -15.18
N GLY A 478 2.65 -15.73 -15.32
CA GLY A 478 2.66 -14.36 -15.81
C GLY A 478 3.42 -13.43 -14.86
N PHE A 479 3.92 -12.31 -15.39
CA PHE A 479 4.53 -11.24 -14.61
C PHE A 479 3.48 -10.16 -14.34
N ILE A 480 3.33 -9.76 -13.07
CA ILE A 480 2.45 -8.69 -12.63
C ILE A 480 3.26 -7.71 -11.78
N ALA A 481 3.14 -6.43 -12.05
CA ALA A 481 3.91 -5.39 -11.35
C ALA A 481 5.43 -5.67 -11.36
N GLY A 482 5.91 -6.31 -12.43
CA GLY A 482 7.32 -6.58 -12.66
C GLY A 482 7.93 -7.78 -11.95
N ILE A 483 7.13 -8.59 -11.31
CA ILE A 483 7.55 -9.81 -10.62
C ILE A 483 6.61 -10.98 -10.96
N PRO A 484 7.04 -12.24 -10.80
CA PRO A 484 6.16 -13.40 -10.94
C PRO A 484 4.90 -13.29 -10.10
N GLU A 485 3.75 -13.61 -10.67
CA GLU A 485 2.44 -13.48 -10.01
C GLU A 485 2.37 -14.19 -8.67
N ILE A 486 2.97 -15.37 -8.55
CA ILE A 486 3.02 -16.13 -7.29
C ILE A 486 3.78 -15.39 -6.18
N LEU A 487 4.84 -14.65 -6.51
CA LEU A 487 5.56 -13.83 -5.54
C LEU A 487 4.73 -12.63 -5.09
N LEU A 488 4.02 -11.98 -6.02
CA LEU A 488 3.12 -10.88 -5.70
C LEU A 488 1.98 -11.36 -4.79
N THR A 489 1.42 -12.53 -5.07
CA THR A 489 0.44 -13.20 -4.21
C THR A 489 1.00 -13.47 -2.82
N ALA A 490 2.19 -14.10 -2.74
CA ALA A 490 2.83 -14.42 -1.48
C ALA A 490 3.10 -13.17 -0.62
N ILE A 491 3.60 -12.09 -1.23
CA ILE A 491 3.83 -10.79 -0.58
C ILE A 491 2.51 -10.19 -0.08
N SER A 492 1.47 -10.18 -0.93
CA SER A 492 0.15 -9.63 -0.59
C SER A 492 -0.49 -10.35 0.59
N LEU A 493 -0.52 -11.69 0.53
CA LEU A 493 -1.07 -12.52 1.61
C LEU A 493 -0.25 -12.37 2.90
N GLY A 494 1.08 -12.42 2.81
CA GLY A 494 1.97 -12.22 3.94
C GLY A 494 1.75 -10.87 4.61
N ALA A 495 1.73 -9.79 3.84
CA ALA A 495 1.55 -8.43 4.35
C ALA A 495 0.20 -8.26 5.05
N VAL A 496 -0.90 -8.69 4.42
CA VAL A 496 -2.26 -8.47 4.95
C VAL A 496 -2.58 -9.39 6.11
N PHE A 497 -2.35 -10.70 5.98
CA PHE A 497 -2.80 -11.64 7.00
C PHE A 497 -1.98 -11.54 8.28
N PHE A 498 -0.66 -11.47 8.18
CA PHE A 498 0.19 -11.40 9.36
C PHE A 498 0.13 -10.04 10.08
N GLY A 499 -0.38 -8.99 9.43
CA GLY A 499 -0.73 -7.75 10.11
C GLY A 499 -1.67 -7.95 11.31
N ALA A 500 -2.49 -9.02 11.29
CA ALA A 500 -3.34 -9.41 12.41
C ALA A 500 -2.61 -10.08 13.59
N MET A 501 -1.35 -10.48 13.42
CA MET A 501 -0.61 -11.26 14.44
C MET A 501 -0.27 -10.46 15.70
N THR A 502 -0.24 -9.12 15.61
CA THR A 502 0.00 -8.24 16.76
C THR A 502 -0.92 -7.02 16.73
N TYR A 503 -0.95 -6.27 17.83
CA TYR A 503 -1.69 -5.00 17.86
C TYR A 503 -1.04 -3.89 17.05
N ILE A 504 0.23 -4.01 16.69
CA ILE A 504 1.01 -2.98 15.98
C ILE A 504 1.25 -3.31 14.50
N GLY A 505 0.96 -4.54 14.06
CA GLY A 505 1.18 -4.95 12.67
C GLY A 505 0.27 -4.25 11.64
N ASN A 506 -0.85 -3.66 12.09
CA ASN A 506 -1.71 -2.82 11.25
C ASN A 506 -2.39 -1.75 12.11
N GLY A 507 -2.49 -0.53 11.62
CA GLY A 507 -3.05 0.63 12.33
C GLY A 507 -4.42 0.41 12.98
N PRO A 508 -5.42 -0.17 12.29
CA PRO A 508 -6.74 -0.43 12.88
C PRO A 508 -6.72 -1.38 14.08
N ASN A 509 -5.73 -2.25 14.25
CA ASN A 509 -5.68 -3.19 15.37
C ASN A 509 -5.58 -2.46 16.71
N PHE A 510 -4.64 -1.53 16.80
CA PHE A 510 -4.44 -0.73 18.01
C PHE A 510 -5.65 0.15 18.31
N MET A 511 -6.26 0.74 17.27
CA MET A 511 -7.47 1.54 17.39
C MET A 511 -8.65 0.71 17.94
N VAL A 512 -8.87 -0.49 17.40
CA VAL A 512 -9.94 -1.41 17.87
C VAL A 512 -9.70 -1.80 19.33
N LYS A 513 -8.45 -2.14 19.70
CA LYS A 513 -8.07 -2.42 21.09
C LYS A 513 -8.36 -1.24 22.00
N ALA A 514 -7.94 -0.03 21.64
CA ALA A 514 -8.15 1.16 22.45
C ALA A 514 -9.65 1.47 22.66
N ILE A 515 -10.47 1.36 21.59
CA ILE A 515 -11.93 1.53 21.69
C ILE A 515 -12.55 0.45 22.62
N ALA A 516 -12.08 -0.79 22.55
CA ALA A 516 -12.56 -1.85 23.43
C ALA A 516 -12.22 -1.58 24.90
N GLU A 517 -11.00 -1.14 25.19
CA GLU A 517 -10.54 -0.78 26.55
C GLU A 517 -11.27 0.46 27.09
N GLU A 518 -11.54 1.48 26.26
CA GLU A 518 -12.40 2.64 26.60
C GLU A 518 -13.80 2.18 27.05
N ASN A 519 -14.30 1.09 26.44
CA ASN A 519 -15.58 0.46 26.81
C ASN A 519 -15.43 -0.63 27.89
N LYS A 520 -14.35 -0.62 28.66
CA LYS A 520 -14.08 -1.51 29.80
C LYS A 520 -14.04 -3.01 29.44
N ILE A 521 -13.67 -3.34 28.20
CA ILE A 521 -13.41 -4.71 27.79
C ILE A 521 -11.94 -5.02 28.10
N PRO A 522 -11.65 -6.01 28.98
CA PRO A 522 -10.28 -6.31 29.41
C PRO A 522 -9.52 -7.02 28.30
N MET A 523 -8.90 -6.25 27.40
CA MET A 523 -8.13 -6.82 26.30
C MET A 523 -6.82 -7.47 26.80
N PRO A 524 -6.37 -8.57 26.18
CA PRO A 524 -5.10 -9.19 26.54
C PRO A 524 -3.93 -8.22 26.28
N SER A 525 -2.88 -8.34 27.10
CA SER A 525 -1.62 -7.61 26.86
C SER A 525 -1.00 -8.02 25.52
N PHE A 526 -0.07 -7.23 25.02
CA PHE A 526 0.59 -7.46 23.73
C PHE A 526 1.11 -8.90 23.57
N PHE A 527 1.90 -9.38 24.53
CA PHE A 527 2.42 -10.76 24.48
C PHE A 527 1.33 -11.82 24.71
N ALA A 528 0.33 -11.52 25.55
CA ALA A 528 -0.78 -12.44 25.76
C ALA A 528 -1.64 -12.61 24.50
N TYR A 529 -1.80 -11.56 23.70
CA TYR A 529 -2.47 -11.62 22.40
C TYR A 529 -1.71 -12.56 21.45
N ILE A 530 -0.40 -12.38 21.31
CA ILE A 530 0.44 -13.21 20.45
C ILE A 530 0.35 -14.68 20.88
N ILE A 531 0.60 -14.97 22.16
CA ILE A 531 0.71 -16.37 22.63
C ILE A 531 -0.65 -17.07 22.64
N LYS A 532 -1.73 -16.38 23.09
CA LYS A 532 -3.02 -17.02 23.32
C LYS A 532 -3.98 -16.98 22.12
N PHE A 533 -3.76 -16.08 21.17
CA PHE A 533 -4.61 -15.93 20.00
C PHE A 533 -3.82 -16.11 18.71
N SER A 534 -2.78 -15.32 18.48
CA SER A 534 -2.10 -15.32 17.18
C SER A 534 -1.41 -16.65 16.88
N LEU A 535 -0.62 -17.19 17.81
CA LEU A 535 0.08 -18.46 17.60
C LEU A 535 -0.86 -19.67 17.62
N ILE A 536 -1.99 -19.60 18.34
CA ILE A 536 -2.92 -20.74 18.49
C ILE A 536 -3.98 -20.75 17.39
N VAL A 537 -4.47 -19.57 16.99
CA VAL A 537 -5.59 -19.45 16.06
C VAL A 537 -5.11 -19.01 14.67
N LEU A 538 -4.38 -17.89 14.59
CA LEU A 538 -4.03 -17.29 13.30
C LEU A 538 -2.92 -18.07 12.58
N LEU A 539 -1.81 -18.36 13.26
CA LEU A 539 -0.66 -19.00 12.63
C LEU A 539 -0.99 -20.35 11.99
N PRO A 540 -1.75 -21.27 12.62
CA PRO A 540 -2.14 -22.52 11.96
C PRO A 540 -2.97 -22.31 10.68
N ILE A 541 -3.86 -21.30 10.67
CA ILE A 541 -4.66 -20.97 9.48
C ILE A 541 -3.76 -20.45 8.37
N TYR A 542 -2.79 -19.57 8.71
CA TYR A 542 -1.86 -19.01 7.74
C TYR A 542 -0.88 -20.04 7.17
N ILE A 543 -0.47 -21.02 8.00
CA ILE A 543 0.31 -22.18 7.51
C ILE A 543 -0.54 -23.02 6.54
N LEU A 544 -1.81 -23.29 6.88
CA LEU A 544 -2.72 -24.00 5.96
C LEU A 544 -2.94 -23.24 4.66
N THR A 545 -3.08 -21.91 4.72
CA THR A 545 -3.19 -21.07 3.54
C THR A 545 -1.98 -21.21 2.64
N GLN A 546 -0.76 -21.14 3.21
CA GLN A 546 0.46 -21.32 2.44
C GLN A 546 0.53 -22.72 1.81
N LEU A 547 0.18 -23.77 2.54
CA LEU A 547 0.23 -25.15 2.01
C LEU A 547 -0.78 -25.42 0.89
N ILE A 548 -1.87 -24.66 0.83
CA ILE A 548 -2.93 -24.88 -0.16
C ILE A 548 -2.72 -24.01 -1.40
N PHE A 549 -2.21 -22.77 -1.25
CA PHE A 549 -2.24 -21.75 -2.31
C PHE A 549 -0.84 -21.27 -2.74
N ILE A 550 0.21 -21.50 -1.94
CA ILE A 550 1.59 -21.11 -2.21
C ILE A 550 2.52 -22.34 -2.14
#